data_084ca6e19fc336d872d588bd04aa0391
#
_entry.id   084ca6e19fc336d872d588bd04aa0391
#
_cell.length_a   1.000
_cell.length_b   1.000
_cell.length_c   1.000
_cell.angle_alpha   90.00
_cell.angle_beta   90.00
_cell.angle_gamma   90.00
#
_symmetry.space_group_name_H-M   'P 1'
#
loop_
_entity.id
_entity.type
_entity.pdbx_description
1 polymer ?
#
loop_
_entity_poly.entity_id
_entity_poly.type
_entity_poly.pdbx_seq_one_letter_code
_entity_poly.pdbx_strand_id
1 'polypeptide(L)'
;MLAAVALAAPAWAQLAAGDDALLQMQQAFRKGDSKRLSALLPQVRGHVLEAWGAYWELKARLDTATPQEMQAFLERYAGTYQEDRLRNDWLLLLGQRRDWAGFSAELPRYRMNDDREVRCYALAVQHVSTGADVADEVRRLWYAQREA
;
A
#
# COMPACT_ATOMS: atom_id res chain seq x y z
N MET A 1 3.13 -18.50 47.77
CA MET A 1 3.56 -17.92 46.51
C MET A 1 3.38 -18.97 45.43
N LEU A 2 2.32 -18.87 44.62
CA LEU A 2 2.06 -19.75 43.47
C LEU A 2 2.73 -19.08 42.24
N ALA A 3 3.76 -19.70 41.70
CA ALA A 3 4.37 -19.27 40.45
C ALA A 3 3.47 -19.77 39.29
N ALA A 4 2.87 -18.85 38.57
CA ALA A 4 2.13 -19.15 37.32
C ALA A 4 3.16 -19.48 36.21
N VAL A 5 3.25 -20.75 35.85
CA VAL A 5 4.02 -21.18 34.67
C VAL A 5 3.20 -20.84 33.44
N ALA A 6 3.62 -19.80 32.71
CA ALA A 6 3.07 -19.48 31.41
C ALA A 6 3.52 -20.57 30.40
N LEU A 7 2.62 -21.46 30.01
CA LEU A 7 2.85 -22.42 28.93
C LEU A 7 2.90 -21.65 27.59
N ALA A 8 4.08 -21.52 27.00
CA ALA A 8 4.23 -21.00 25.65
C ALA A 8 3.61 -22.00 24.65
N ALA A 9 2.72 -21.53 23.79
CA ALA A 9 2.15 -22.34 22.73
C ALA A 9 3.25 -22.82 21.76
N PRO A 10 3.17 -24.05 21.24
CA PRO A 10 4.17 -24.58 20.30
C PRO A 10 4.16 -23.78 18.98
N ALA A 11 5.31 -23.64 18.36
CA ALA A 11 5.51 -22.81 17.16
C ALA A 11 4.54 -23.14 16.01
N TRP A 12 4.19 -24.40 15.80
CA TRP A 12 3.22 -24.81 14.78
C TRP A 12 1.80 -24.27 15.05
N ALA A 13 1.38 -24.15 16.33
CA ALA A 13 0.09 -23.57 16.68
C ALA A 13 0.06 -22.06 16.42
N GLN A 14 1.18 -21.36 16.57
CA GLN A 14 1.29 -19.95 16.25
C GLN A 14 1.27 -19.70 14.74
N LEU A 15 1.89 -20.57 13.93
CA LEU A 15 1.83 -20.52 12.47
C LEU A 15 0.39 -20.74 11.98
N ALA A 16 -0.30 -21.77 12.46
CA ALA A 16 -1.69 -22.04 12.10
C ALA A 16 -2.64 -20.89 12.47
N ALA A 17 -2.44 -20.27 13.63
CA ALA A 17 -3.22 -19.11 14.05
C ALA A 17 -2.96 -17.88 13.13
N GLY A 18 -1.73 -17.70 12.66
CA GLY A 18 -1.35 -16.66 11.70
C GLY A 18 -1.99 -16.88 10.33
N ASP A 19 -2.03 -18.12 9.83
CA ASP A 19 -2.70 -18.49 8.59
C ASP A 19 -4.20 -18.16 8.63
N ASP A 20 -4.90 -18.55 9.71
CA ASP A 20 -6.31 -18.28 9.91
C ASP A 20 -6.59 -16.77 9.96
N ALA A 21 -5.78 -16.04 10.70
CA ALA A 21 -5.89 -14.58 10.78
C ALA A 21 -5.71 -13.92 9.41
N LEU A 22 -4.75 -14.38 8.61
CA LEU A 22 -4.50 -13.86 7.27
C LEU A 22 -5.68 -14.10 6.32
N LEU A 23 -6.29 -15.30 6.36
CA LEU A 23 -7.48 -15.62 5.58
C LEU A 23 -8.67 -14.74 5.99
N GLN A 24 -8.85 -14.48 7.28
CA GLN A 24 -9.87 -13.55 7.79
C GLN A 24 -9.59 -12.11 7.33
N MET A 25 -8.32 -11.69 7.32
CA MET A 25 -7.93 -10.37 6.81
C MET A 25 -8.24 -10.22 5.32
N GLN A 26 -7.97 -11.24 4.51
CA GLN A 26 -8.34 -11.22 3.09
C GLN A 26 -9.85 -11.04 2.88
N GLN A 27 -10.67 -11.74 3.67
CA GLN A 27 -12.12 -11.60 3.62
C GLN A 27 -12.59 -10.21 4.09
N ALA A 28 -11.99 -9.68 5.16
CA ALA A 28 -12.28 -8.36 5.68
C ALA A 28 -11.91 -7.27 4.64
N PHE A 29 -10.77 -7.43 3.97
CA PHE A 29 -10.34 -6.51 2.90
C PHE A 29 -11.35 -6.48 1.73
N ARG A 30 -11.82 -7.66 1.27
CA ARG A 30 -12.86 -7.73 0.21
C ARG A 30 -14.18 -7.07 0.60
N LYS A 31 -14.47 -6.98 1.91
CA LYS A 31 -15.68 -6.35 2.45
C LYS A 31 -15.48 -4.87 2.81
N GLY A 32 -14.26 -4.34 2.70
CA GLY A 32 -13.93 -2.98 3.15
C GLY A 32 -13.96 -2.80 4.67
N ASP A 33 -13.85 -3.88 5.45
CA ASP A 33 -13.90 -3.83 6.92
C ASP A 33 -12.52 -3.47 7.50
N SER A 34 -12.19 -2.19 7.50
CA SER A 34 -10.94 -1.67 8.03
C SER A 34 -10.77 -1.93 9.53
N LYS A 35 -11.86 -1.88 10.32
CA LYS A 35 -11.80 -2.15 11.76
C LYS A 35 -11.37 -3.59 12.04
N ARG A 36 -11.92 -4.54 11.30
CA ARG A 36 -11.56 -5.96 11.42
C ARG A 36 -10.11 -6.19 11.00
N LEU A 37 -9.64 -5.52 9.93
CA LEU A 37 -8.25 -5.59 9.49
C LEU A 37 -7.29 -5.11 10.58
N SER A 38 -7.54 -3.95 11.18
CA SER A 38 -6.70 -3.40 12.26
C SER A 38 -6.68 -4.33 13.49
N ALA A 39 -7.82 -4.96 13.83
CA ALA A 39 -7.89 -5.90 14.96
C ALA A 39 -7.11 -7.21 14.71
N LEU A 40 -7.02 -7.66 13.47
CA LEU A 40 -6.32 -8.91 13.10
C LEU A 40 -4.82 -8.70 12.84
N LEU A 41 -4.39 -7.51 12.47
CA LEU A 41 -3.01 -7.23 12.08
C LEU A 41 -1.95 -7.70 13.12
N PRO A 42 -2.14 -7.54 14.44
CA PRO A 42 -1.17 -8.05 15.41
C PRO A 42 -0.95 -9.56 15.37
N GLN A 43 -1.95 -10.33 14.91
CA GLN A 43 -1.92 -11.80 14.89
C GLN A 43 -1.08 -12.35 13.72
N VAL A 44 -0.84 -11.54 12.69
CA VAL A 44 -0.03 -11.92 11.51
C VAL A 44 1.41 -11.40 11.60
N ARG A 45 1.79 -10.74 12.69
CA ARG A 45 3.16 -10.26 12.89
C ARG A 45 4.15 -11.42 12.95
N GLY A 46 5.23 -11.31 12.15
CA GLY A 46 6.22 -12.36 12.00
C GLY A 46 5.81 -13.50 11.05
N HIS A 47 4.60 -13.47 10.52
CA HIS A 47 4.16 -14.41 9.50
C HIS A 47 4.84 -14.10 8.15
N VAL A 48 5.14 -15.13 7.34
CA VAL A 48 5.79 -14.98 6.02
C VAL A 48 5.01 -14.06 5.08
N LEU A 49 3.69 -14.00 5.23
CA LEU A 49 2.79 -13.12 4.45
C LEU A 49 2.34 -11.87 5.23
N GLU A 50 3.04 -11.50 6.29
CA GLU A 50 2.73 -10.29 7.08
C GLU A 50 2.55 -9.04 6.20
N ALA A 51 3.42 -8.88 5.20
CA ALA A 51 3.37 -7.74 4.28
C ALA A 51 2.03 -7.60 3.55
N TRP A 52 1.36 -8.71 3.22
CA TRP A 52 0.01 -8.69 2.65
C TRP A 52 -1.04 -8.20 3.64
N GLY A 53 -1.01 -8.72 4.88
CA GLY A 53 -1.94 -8.28 5.93
C GLY A 53 -1.79 -6.79 6.22
N ALA A 54 -0.55 -6.32 6.36
CA ALA A 54 -0.25 -4.91 6.58
C ALA A 54 -0.67 -4.02 5.38
N TYR A 55 -0.46 -4.48 4.15
CA TYR A 55 -0.91 -3.78 2.95
C TYR A 55 -2.44 -3.65 2.93
N TRP A 56 -3.20 -4.73 3.16
CA TRP A 56 -4.66 -4.68 3.17
C TRP A 56 -5.20 -3.74 4.25
N GLU A 57 -4.60 -3.76 5.43
CA GLU A 57 -5.00 -2.89 6.54
C GLU A 57 -4.82 -1.42 6.17
N LEU A 58 -3.61 -1.04 5.72
CA LEU A 58 -3.30 0.35 5.41
C LEU A 58 -4.05 0.84 4.15
N LYS A 59 -4.18 -0.01 3.13
CA LYS A 59 -4.97 0.28 1.92
C LYS A 59 -6.44 0.54 2.25
N ALA A 60 -7.05 -0.25 3.15
CA ALA A 60 -8.45 -0.11 3.51
C ALA A 60 -8.78 1.20 4.24
N ARG A 61 -7.78 1.89 4.78
CA ARG A 61 -7.92 3.20 5.44
C ARG A 61 -6.99 4.26 4.87
N LEU A 62 -6.58 4.12 3.63
CA LEU A 62 -5.57 4.97 2.99
C LEU A 62 -5.93 6.46 3.08
N ASP A 63 -7.21 6.81 2.95
CA ASP A 63 -7.70 8.19 3.04
C ASP A 63 -7.43 8.86 4.38
N THR A 64 -7.31 8.08 5.45
CA THR A 64 -7.10 8.55 6.82
C THR A 64 -5.70 8.23 7.36
N ALA A 65 -4.91 7.49 6.60
CA ALA A 65 -3.54 7.16 6.95
C ALA A 65 -2.67 8.42 7.00
N THR A 66 -1.82 8.50 8.01
CA THR A 66 -0.86 9.61 8.13
C THR A 66 0.36 9.36 7.24
N PRO A 67 1.07 10.43 6.82
CA PRO A 67 2.34 10.26 6.09
C PRO A 67 3.36 9.41 6.86
N GLN A 68 3.37 9.49 8.19
CA GLN A 68 4.27 8.69 9.03
C GLN A 68 3.95 7.20 8.96
N GLU A 69 2.67 6.82 8.97
CA GLU A 69 2.24 5.42 8.81
C GLU A 69 2.61 4.89 7.42
N MET A 70 2.45 5.72 6.38
CA MET A 70 2.88 5.38 5.03
C MET A 70 4.38 5.12 4.96
N GLN A 71 5.20 6.04 5.48
CA GLN A 71 6.66 5.88 5.50
C GLN A 71 7.09 4.64 6.30
N ALA A 72 6.52 4.43 7.48
CA ALA A 72 6.82 3.26 8.31
C ALA A 72 6.54 1.93 7.58
N PHE A 73 5.44 1.86 6.81
CA PHE A 73 5.15 0.69 5.97
C PHE A 73 6.19 0.53 4.86
N LEU A 74 6.48 1.59 4.10
CA LEU A 74 7.41 1.56 2.97
C LEU A 74 8.83 1.18 3.40
N GLU A 75 9.26 1.64 4.57
CA GLU A 75 10.56 1.28 5.16
C GLU A 75 10.58 -0.18 5.63
N ARG A 76 9.54 -0.60 6.36
CA ARG A 76 9.46 -1.95 6.92
C ARG A 76 9.44 -3.04 5.83
N TYR A 77 8.75 -2.80 4.74
CA TYR A 77 8.59 -3.76 3.65
C TYR A 77 9.38 -3.39 2.39
N ALA A 78 10.45 -2.61 2.56
CA ALA A 78 11.28 -2.16 1.45
C ALA A 78 11.74 -3.32 0.55
N GLY A 79 11.65 -3.12 -0.76
CA GLY A 79 12.04 -4.11 -1.76
C GLY A 79 10.97 -5.15 -2.09
N THR A 80 9.85 -5.20 -1.36
CA THR A 80 8.76 -6.13 -1.65
C THR A 80 7.78 -5.59 -2.72
N TYR A 81 6.99 -6.49 -3.28
CA TYR A 81 5.87 -6.11 -4.16
C TYR A 81 4.85 -5.20 -3.43
N GLN A 82 4.55 -5.51 -2.16
CA GLN A 82 3.57 -4.78 -1.36
C GLN A 82 4.01 -3.34 -1.07
N GLU A 83 5.31 -3.11 -0.90
CA GLU A 83 5.84 -1.75 -0.76
C GLU A 83 5.50 -0.92 -1.99
N ASP A 84 5.86 -1.40 -3.17
CA ASP A 84 5.68 -0.64 -4.41
C ASP A 84 4.21 -0.52 -4.81
N ARG A 85 3.39 -1.55 -4.49
CA ARG A 85 1.94 -1.51 -4.69
C ARG A 85 1.26 -0.46 -3.80
N LEU A 86 1.66 -0.36 -2.53
CA LEU A 86 1.14 0.69 -1.65
C LEU A 86 1.61 2.08 -2.09
N ARG A 87 2.84 2.20 -2.60
CA ARG A 87 3.35 3.44 -3.20
C ARG A 87 2.51 3.87 -4.38
N ASN A 88 2.12 2.95 -5.25
CA ASN A 88 1.16 3.22 -6.34
C ASN A 88 -0.15 3.80 -5.81
N ASP A 89 -0.77 3.12 -4.85
CA ASP A 89 -2.03 3.56 -4.25
C ASP A 89 -1.89 4.94 -3.59
N TRP A 90 -0.76 5.21 -2.96
CA TRP A 90 -0.48 6.52 -2.35
C TRP A 90 -0.26 7.61 -3.39
N LEU A 91 0.47 7.33 -4.46
CA LEU A 91 0.64 8.28 -5.57
C LEU A 91 -0.70 8.66 -6.20
N LEU A 92 -1.61 7.69 -6.40
CA LEU A 92 -2.96 7.97 -6.87
C LEU A 92 -3.71 8.93 -5.92
N LEU A 93 -3.66 8.68 -4.61
CA LEU A 93 -4.29 9.54 -3.61
C LEU A 93 -3.69 10.95 -3.58
N LEU A 94 -2.36 11.07 -3.64
CA LEU A 94 -1.67 12.37 -3.71
C LEU A 94 -2.06 13.13 -4.98
N GLY A 95 -2.14 12.45 -6.12
CA GLY A 95 -2.60 13.03 -7.38
C GLY A 95 -4.04 13.54 -7.30
N GLN A 96 -4.96 12.74 -6.76
CA GLN A 96 -6.37 13.10 -6.55
C GLN A 96 -6.52 14.32 -5.62
N ARG A 97 -5.69 14.41 -4.58
CA ARG A 97 -5.64 15.53 -3.65
C ARG A 97 -4.90 16.76 -4.20
N ARG A 98 -4.27 16.63 -5.37
CA ARG A 98 -3.38 17.65 -5.95
C ARG A 98 -2.21 18.03 -5.03
N ASP A 99 -1.78 17.10 -4.20
CA ASP A 99 -0.54 17.24 -3.42
C ASP A 99 0.66 16.96 -4.32
N TRP A 100 0.98 17.93 -5.17
CA TRP A 100 2.05 17.80 -6.16
C TRP A 100 3.44 17.69 -5.52
N ALA A 101 3.62 18.28 -4.34
CA ALA A 101 4.88 18.19 -3.61
C ALA A 101 5.10 16.77 -3.08
N GLY A 102 4.12 16.18 -2.41
CA GLY A 102 4.16 14.80 -1.96
C GLY A 102 4.30 13.82 -3.12
N PHE A 103 3.53 14.03 -4.20
CA PHE A 103 3.62 13.20 -5.41
C PHE A 103 5.04 13.21 -6.00
N SER A 104 5.63 14.40 -6.19
CA SER A 104 6.97 14.56 -6.75
C SER A 104 8.06 13.93 -5.88
N ALA A 105 7.89 13.94 -4.56
CA ALA A 105 8.83 13.33 -3.63
C ALA A 105 8.81 11.80 -3.69
N GLU A 106 7.64 11.19 -3.91
CA GLU A 106 7.48 9.72 -3.92
C GLU A 106 7.66 9.08 -5.29
N LEU A 107 7.30 9.77 -6.37
CA LEU A 107 7.34 9.25 -7.74
C LEU A 107 8.68 8.60 -8.12
N PRO A 108 9.87 9.17 -7.80
CA PRO A 108 11.16 8.57 -8.20
C PRO A 108 11.44 7.20 -7.58
N ARG A 109 10.71 6.83 -6.51
CA ARG A 109 10.85 5.54 -5.82
C ARG A 109 9.88 4.49 -6.33
N TYR A 110 8.92 4.86 -7.17
CA TYR A 110 7.93 3.97 -7.77
C TYR A 110 8.56 3.15 -8.90
N ARG A 111 8.67 1.84 -8.71
CA ARG A 111 9.43 0.94 -9.59
C ARG A 111 8.58 0.26 -10.66
N MET A 112 7.35 -0.16 -10.32
CA MET A 112 6.46 -0.82 -11.29
C MET A 112 6.17 0.06 -12.51
N ASN A 113 5.92 1.34 -12.29
CA ASN A 113 5.69 2.34 -13.34
C ASN A 113 4.69 1.88 -14.42
N ASP A 114 3.73 1.04 -14.05
CA ASP A 114 2.75 0.41 -14.93
C ASP A 114 1.35 1.06 -14.84
N ASP A 115 1.11 1.88 -13.80
CA ASP A 115 -0.16 2.56 -13.59
C ASP A 115 -0.28 3.79 -14.50
N ARG A 116 -1.29 3.78 -15.36
CA ARG A 116 -1.54 4.86 -16.35
C ARG A 116 -1.98 6.16 -15.68
N GLU A 117 -2.77 6.09 -14.61
CA GLU A 117 -3.24 7.28 -13.89
C GLU A 117 -2.09 7.97 -13.17
N VAL A 118 -1.20 7.21 -12.53
CA VAL A 118 0.05 7.74 -11.96
C VAL A 118 0.88 8.44 -13.04
N ARG A 119 1.01 7.85 -14.23
CA ARG A 119 1.72 8.48 -15.36
C ARG A 119 1.04 9.77 -15.84
N CYS A 120 -0.29 9.80 -15.87
CA CYS A 120 -1.03 11.04 -16.18
C CYS A 120 -0.78 12.13 -15.15
N TYR A 121 -0.79 11.80 -13.85
CA TYR A 121 -0.44 12.76 -12.80
C TYR A 121 1.01 13.23 -12.91
N ALA A 122 1.95 12.34 -13.25
CA ALA A 122 3.35 12.72 -13.47
C ALA A 122 3.50 13.77 -14.58
N LEU A 123 2.79 13.60 -15.71
CA LEU A 123 2.77 14.61 -16.79
C LEU A 123 2.12 15.91 -16.35
N ALA A 124 1.03 15.85 -15.57
CA ALA A 124 0.41 17.04 -15.03
C ALA A 124 1.36 17.81 -14.11
N VAL A 125 2.07 17.12 -13.22
CA VAL A 125 3.09 17.70 -12.34
C VAL A 125 4.22 18.32 -13.14
N GLN A 126 4.74 17.63 -14.16
CA GLN A 126 5.78 18.14 -15.04
C GLN A 126 5.34 19.44 -15.72
N HIS A 127 4.15 19.47 -16.30
CA HIS A 127 3.61 20.66 -16.95
C HIS A 127 3.47 21.84 -15.98
N VAL A 128 2.85 21.61 -14.81
CA VAL A 128 2.61 22.65 -13.80
C VAL A 128 3.91 23.19 -13.21
N SER A 129 4.90 22.31 -12.99
CA SER A 129 6.14 22.68 -12.30
C SER A 129 7.18 23.33 -13.22
N THR A 130 7.21 22.95 -14.50
CA THR A 130 8.27 23.37 -15.45
C THR A 130 7.75 24.14 -16.67
N GLY A 131 6.43 24.15 -16.88
CA GLY A 131 5.84 24.70 -18.11
C GLY A 131 6.10 23.83 -19.36
N ALA A 132 6.57 22.59 -19.19
CA ALA A 132 6.86 21.71 -20.32
C ALA A 132 5.60 21.42 -21.15
N ASP A 133 5.75 21.36 -22.48
CA ASP A 133 4.70 20.84 -23.35
C ASP A 133 4.67 19.32 -23.27
N VAL A 134 3.61 18.77 -22.71
CA VAL A 134 3.39 17.32 -22.53
C VAL A 134 2.26 16.78 -23.42
N ALA A 135 1.77 17.57 -24.39
CA ALA A 135 0.58 17.25 -25.18
C ALA A 135 0.72 15.92 -25.95
N ASP A 136 1.88 15.64 -26.51
CA ASP A 136 2.10 14.41 -27.27
C ASP A 136 2.17 13.16 -26.36
N GLU A 137 2.77 13.29 -25.18
CA GLU A 137 2.78 12.22 -24.17
C GLU A 137 1.37 11.91 -23.68
N VAL A 138 0.58 12.93 -23.38
CA VAL A 138 -0.83 12.81 -22.97
C VAL A 138 -1.65 12.10 -24.07
N ARG A 139 -1.50 12.50 -25.33
CA ARG A 139 -2.18 11.84 -26.44
C ARG A 139 -1.81 10.37 -26.55
N ARG A 140 -0.51 10.05 -26.47
CA ARG A 140 -0.05 8.64 -26.52
C ARG A 140 -0.67 7.80 -25.39
N LEU A 141 -0.68 8.29 -24.16
CA LEU A 141 -1.31 7.61 -23.04
C LEU A 141 -2.82 7.44 -23.22
N TRP A 142 -3.48 8.46 -23.76
CA TRP A 142 -4.92 8.43 -24.01
C TRP A 142 -5.30 7.40 -25.07
N TYR A 143 -4.61 7.39 -26.21
CA TYR A 143 -4.91 6.45 -27.29
C TYR A 143 -4.56 5.01 -26.93
N ALA A 144 -3.52 4.76 -26.16
CA ALA A 144 -3.17 3.42 -25.68
C ALA A 144 -4.25 2.77 -24.79
N GLN A 145 -5.22 3.54 -24.28
CA GLN A 145 -6.37 3.02 -23.53
C GLN A 145 -7.43 2.36 -24.42
N ARG A 146 -7.43 2.63 -25.72
CA ARG A 146 -8.47 2.14 -26.65
C ARG A 146 -8.15 0.75 -27.22
N GLU A 147 -6.96 0.24 -27.02
CA GLU A 147 -6.48 -1.04 -27.54
C GLU A 147 -6.39 -2.15 -26.47
N ALA A 148 -6.95 -1.93 -25.27
CA ALA A 148 -6.89 -2.86 -24.14
C ALA A 148 -8.24 -3.55 -23.88
#